data_1db37b9e4b4fb8203a5c5eab70872f05
#
_entry.id   1db37b9e4b4fb8203a5c5eab70872f05
#
_cell.length_a   1.000
_cell.length_b   1.000
_cell.length_c   1.000
_cell.angle_alpha   90.00
_cell.angle_beta   90.00
_cell.angle_gamma   90.00
#
_symmetry.space_group_name_H-M   'P 1'
#
loop_
_entity.id
_entity.type
_entity.pdbx_description
1 polymer ?
#
loop_
_entity_poly.entity_id
_entity_poly.type
_entity_poly.pdbx_seq_one_letter_code
_entity_poly.pdbx_strand_id
1 'polypeptide(L)'
;TSVPIIALTATATPKVQNDIQKNLNMLDARVFKSSFNRDNLYYQIFPKKEVEKQIIKYIRTKLGKSGIIYCLSRKKVEELAELLQVNGISALPYHAGLDAGTRARHQDMFLMEDTDVIVATIAFGMGIDKPDVRFVIHHDIPKSLESYYQETGRAGRDGGEGECISFYAYKDIEKLEKFLQGKPVAEQEIGRQLLNEMSSYAETSVCRRKMILHYFGEEFDAKNCNDLCDNCRHPKEKQEGKDRVLHLLQA
;
A
#
# COMPACT_ATOMS: atom_id res chain seq x y z
N THR A 1 13.67 -31.82 -24.26
CA THR A 1 13.06 -30.65 -24.92
C THR A 1 13.00 -29.53 -23.91
N SER A 2 13.89 -28.52 -24.05
CA SER A 2 13.83 -27.32 -23.22
C SER A 2 12.67 -26.44 -23.70
N VAL A 3 11.73 -26.18 -22.82
CA VAL A 3 10.62 -25.20 -23.08
C VAL A 3 11.14 -23.81 -22.76
N PRO A 4 10.85 -22.80 -23.59
CA PRO A 4 11.21 -21.42 -23.27
C PRO A 4 10.45 -20.97 -22.00
N ILE A 5 11.16 -20.27 -21.09
CA ILE A 5 10.61 -19.79 -19.82
C ILE A 5 10.59 -18.26 -19.84
N ILE A 6 9.47 -17.67 -19.46
CA ILE A 6 9.33 -16.23 -19.18
C ILE A 6 8.93 -16.06 -17.72
N ALA A 7 9.68 -15.26 -16.95
CA ALA A 7 9.33 -14.89 -15.60
C ALA A 7 8.81 -13.45 -15.59
N LEU A 8 7.59 -13.25 -15.07
CA LEU A 8 6.93 -11.94 -15.00
C LEU A 8 6.64 -11.60 -13.53
N THR A 9 6.95 -10.38 -13.14
CA THR A 9 6.62 -9.85 -11.81
C THR A 9 6.39 -8.35 -11.87
N ALA A 10 5.50 -7.84 -11.01
CA ALA A 10 5.20 -6.42 -10.91
C ALA A 10 6.01 -5.70 -9.82
N THR A 11 6.63 -6.43 -8.86
CA THR A 11 7.16 -5.84 -7.62
C THR A 11 8.41 -6.55 -7.11
N ALA A 12 9.36 -6.85 -8.00
CA ALA A 12 10.60 -7.48 -7.57
C ALA A 12 11.67 -6.44 -7.22
N THR A 13 12.14 -6.45 -5.97
CA THR A 13 13.37 -5.73 -5.58
C THR A 13 14.59 -6.30 -6.31
N PRO A 14 15.73 -5.58 -6.40
CA PRO A 14 16.95 -6.11 -7.05
C PRO A 14 17.38 -7.48 -6.53
N LYS A 15 17.25 -7.71 -5.22
CA LYS A 15 17.54 -9.02 -4.60
C LYS A 15 16.62 -10.12 -5.15
N VAL A 16 15.30 -9.85 -5.16
CA VAL A 16 14.30 -10.81 -5.65
C VAL A 16 14.49 -11.09 -7.15
N GLN A 17 14.82 -10.09 -7.96
CA GLN A 17 15.15 -10.29 -9.38
C GLN A 17 16.31 -11.26 -9.55
N ASN A 18 17.41 -11.09 -8.79
CA ASN A 18 18.56 -12.00 -8.82
C ASN A 18 18.18 -13.41 -8.35
N ASP A 19 17.35 -13.51 -7.32
CA ASP A 19 16.92 -14.82 -6.81
C ASP A 19 16.02 -15.55 -7.82
N ILE A 20 15.14 -14.85 -8.54
CA ILE A 20 14.35 -15.42 -9.64
C ILE A 20 15.25 -15.98 -10.72
N GLN A 21 16.23 -15.19 -11.19
CA GLN A 21 17.17 -15.64 -12.24
C GLN A 21 17.97 -16.88 -11.81
N LYS A 22 18.45 -16.90 -10.56
CA LYS A 22 19.18 -18.06 -10.01
C LYS A 22 18.31 -19.30 -9.88
N ASN A 23 17.12 -19.16 -9.26
CA ASN A 23 16.25 -20.30 -8.99
C ASN A 23 15.64 -20.92 -10.24
N LEU A 24 15.44 -20.13 -11.29
CA LEU A 24 14.96 -20.60 -12.59
C LEU A 24 16.10 -20.97 -13.54
N ASN A 25 17.36 -20.87 -13.09
CA ASN A 25 18.56 -21.09 -13.91
C ASN A 25 18.58 -20.24 -15.19
N MET A 26 18.25 -18.95 -15.04
CA MET A 26 18.09 -17.97 -16.12
C MET A 26 19.09 -16.82 -15.98
N LEU A 27 20.34 -17.08 -15.59
CA LEU A 27 21.35 -16.04 -15.32
C LEU A 27 21.67 -15.19 -16.57
N ASP A 28 21.60 -15.79 -17.74
CA ASP A 28 21.87 -15.13 -19.03
C ASP A 28 20.58 -14.59 -19.70
N ALA A 29 19.44 -14.63 -19.00
CA ALA A 29 18.19 -14.18 -19.55
C ALA A 29 18.17 -12.64 -19.69
N ARG A 30 17.56 -12.17 -20.79
CA ARG A 30 17.35 -10.75 -21.00
C ARG A 30 16.32 -10.21 -20.01
N VAL A 31 16.69 -9.20 -19.23
CA VAL A 31 15.82 -8.54 -18.25
C VAL A 31 15.27 -7.24 -18.85
N PHE A 32 13.94 -7.12 -18.84
CA PHE A 32 13.24 -5.88 -19.19
C PHE A 32 12.66 -5.29 -17.91
N LYS A 33 12.97 -4.04 -17.64
CA LYS A 33 12.55 -3.33 -16.42
C LYS A 33 11.92 -2.01 -16.78
N SER A 34 10.69 -1.79 -16.32
CA SER A 34 10.05 -0.47 -16.33
C SER A 34 10.25 0.23 -15.00
N SER A 35 10.14 1.55 -14.97
CA SER A 35 10.17 2.31 -13.73
C SER A 35 9.00 1.95 -12.82
N PHE A 36 9.26 1.94 -11.51
CA PHE A 36 8.22 1.83 -10.48
C PHE A 36 7.53 3.19 -10.20
N ASN A 37 7.99 4.26 -10.83
CA ASN A 37 7.36 5.56 -10.63
C ASN A 37 5.93 5.59 -11.21
N ARG A 38 5.00 6.08 -10.41
CA ARG A 38 3.60 6.31 -10.76
C ARG A 38 3.33 7.80 -10.59
N ASP A 39 3.56 8.58 -11.63
CA ASP A 39 3.50 10.04 -11.64
C ASP A 39 2.07 10.62 -11.54
N ASN A 40 1.07 9.76 -11.62
CA ASN A 40 -0.33 10.09 -11.44
C ASN A 40 -0.89 9.80 -10.04
N LEU A 41 -0.06 9.29 -9.11
CA LEU A 41 -0.51 8.94 -7.76
C LEU A 41 -0.03 9.96 -6.72
N TYR A 42 -0.95 10.42 -5.88
CA TYR A 42 -0.66 11.22 -4.69
C TYR A 42 -0.60 10.34 -3.44
N TYR A 43 0.45 10.49 -2.63
CA TYR A 43 0.65 9.68 -1.41
C TYR A 43 0.53 10.54 -0.15
N GLN A 44 -0.29 10.08 0.80
CA GLN A 44 -0.48 10.78 2.07
C GLN A 44 -0.64 9.82 3.24
N ILE A 45 -0.02 10.17 4.38
CA ILE A 45 -0.18 9.41 5.63
C ILE A 45 -0.69 10.35 6.73
N PHE A 46 -1.80 9.97 7.34
CA PHE A 46 -2.39 10.65 8.48
C PHE A 46 -2.13 9.91 9.80
N PRO A 47 -2.02 10.63 10.91
CA PRO A 47 -2.14 10.01 12.23
C PRO A 47 -3.47 9.28 12.37
N LYS A 48 -3.45 8.10 13.00
CA LYS A 48 -4.63 7.25 13.19
C LYS A 48 -5.52 7.77 14.33
N LYS A 49 -6.29 8.81 14.02
CA LYS A 49 -7.25 9.44 14.93
C LYS A 49 -8.59 9.59 14.21
N GLU A 50 -9.70 9.19 14.86
CA GLU A 50 -11.06 9.27 14.29
C GLU A 50 -11.14 8.85 12.82
N VAL A 51 -10.49 7.70 12.50
CA VAL A 51 -10.24 7.24 11.12
C VAL A 51 -11.51 7.15 10.31
N GLU A 52 -12.55 6.55 10.88
CA GLU A 52 -13.84 6.36 10.22
C GLU A 52 -14.49 7.69 9.81
N LYS A 53 -14.42 8.69 10.69
CA LYS A 53 -14.93 10.04 10.39
C LYS A 53 -14.14 10.70 9.25
N GLN A 54 -12.81 10.55 9.27
CA GLN A 54 -11.95 11.08 8.22
C GLN A 54 -12.23 10.40 6.88
N ILE A 55 -12.39 9.07 6.86
CA ILE A 55 -12.74 8.29 5.66
C ILE A 55 -14.08 8.76 5.09
N ILE A 56 -15.13 8.85 5.92
CA ILE A 56 -16.45 9.31 5.48
C ILE A 56 -16.37 10.71 4.90
N LYS A 57 -15.70 11.64 5.60
CA LYS A 57 -15.53 13.01 5.13
C LYS A 57 -14.80 13.06 3.79
N TYR A 58 -13.75 12.26 3.62
CA TYR A 58 -12.99 12.19 2.39
C TYR A 58 -13.84 11.64 1.23
N ILE A 59 -14.51 10.49 1.43
CA ILE A 59 -15.30 9.87 0.36
C ILE A 59 -16.45 10.79 -0.09
N ARG A 60 -17.05 11.56 0.82
CA ARG A 60 -18.07 12.56 0.47
C ARG A 60 -17.55 13.64 -0.50
N THR A 61 -16.25 13.88 -0.55
CA THR A 61 -15.64 14.77 -1.57
C THR A 61 -15.37 14.06 -2.89
N LYS A 62 -15.56 12.73 -2.95
CA LYS A 62 -15.26 11.84 -4.08
C LYS A 62 -16.50 11.02 -4.51
N LEU A 63 -17.71 11.53 -4.29
CA LEU A 63 -18.94 10.81 -4.63
C LEU A 63 -18.94 10.39 -6.11
N GLY A 64 -19.39 9.16 -6.38
CA GLY A 64 -19.38 8.56 -7.72
C GLY A 64 -17.98 8.22 -8.23
N LYS A 65 -16.98 8.15 -7.36
CA LYS A 65 -15.62 7.70 -7.70
C LYS A 65 -15.33 6.35 -7.07
N SER A 66 -14.77 5.46 -7.87
CA SER A 66 -14.40 4.13 -7.40
C SER A 66 -13.20 4.17 -6.45
N GLY A 67 -13.30 3.43 -5.34
CA GLY A 67 -12.24 3.35 -4.35
C GLY A 67 -12.14 2.03 -3.61
N ILE A 68 -10.97 1.76 -3.05
CA ILE A 68 -10.69 0.56 -2.26
C ILE A 68 -10.19 0.98 -0.88
N ILE A 69 -10.74 0.35 0.17
CA ILE A 69 -10.30 0.57 1.56
C ILE A 69 -9.77 -0.74 2.11
N TYR A 70 -8.50 -0.76 2.50
CA TYR A 70 -7.87 -1.93 3.10
C TYR A 70 -7.92 -1.89 4.62
N CYS A 71 -8.39 -2.97 5.23
CA CYS A 71 -8.41 -3.20 6.67
C CYS A 71 -7.68 -4.50 7.04
N LEU A 72 -7.10 -4.56 8.23
CA LEU A 72 -6.34 -5.72 8.70
C LEU A 72 -7.23 -6.92 9.03
N SER A 73 -8.45 -6.72 9.53
CA SER A 73 -9.34 -7.78 9.99
C SER A 73 -10.67 -7.84 9.24
N ARG A 74 -11.23 -9.06 9.11
CA ARG A 74 -12.55 -9.30 8.50
C ARG A 74 -13.64 -8.51 9.22
N LYS A 75 -13.64 -8.54 10.56
CA LYS A 75 -14.58 -7.80 11.40
C LYS A 75 -14.56 -6.30 11.09
N LYS A 76 -13.37 -5.68 10.98
CA LYS A 76 -13.25 -4.24 10.64
C LYS A 76 -13.75 -3.96 9.22
N VAL A 77 -13.55 -4.89 8.28
CA VAL A 77 -14.09 -4.77 6.90
C VAL A 77 -15.61 -4.69 6.92
N GLU A 78 -16.28 -5.59 7.65
CA GLU A 78 -17.75 -5.62 7.75
C GLU A 78 -18.28 -4.37 8.46
N GLU A 79 -17.74 -4.04 9.64
CA GLU A 79 -18.13 -2.85 10.41
C GLU A 79 -17.96 -1.54 9.61
N LEU A 80 -16.87 -1.40 8.88
CA LEU A 80 -16.62 -0.18 8.11
C LEU A 80 -17.50 -0.12 6.86
N ALA A 81 -17.74 -1.23 6.18
CA ALA A 81 -18.66 -1.26 5.04
C ALA A 81 -20.09 -0.88 5.47
N GLU A 82 -20.58 -1.45 6.57
CA GLU A 82 -21.88 -1.10 7.16
C GLU A 82 -21.95 0.39 7.54
N LEU A 83 -20.91 0.89 8.21
CA LEU A 83 -20.84 2.29 8.60
C LEU A 83 -20.89 3.23 7.39
N LEU A 84 -20.20 2.89 6.29
CA LEU A 84 -20.26 3.67 5.05
C LEU A 84 -21.66 3.66 4.44
N GLN A 85 -22.33 2.50 4.40
CA GLN A 85 -23.68 2.34 3.89
C GLN A 85 -24.69 3.19 4.70
N VAL A 86 -24.63 3.15 6.04
CA VAL A 86 -25.47 3.98 6.92
C VAL A 86 -25.24 5.49 6.67
N ASN A 87 -24.03 5.87 6.21
CA ASN A 87 -23.72 7.24 5.84
C ASN A 87 -24.03 7.59 4.37
N GLY A 88 -24.76 6.73 3.66
CA GLY A 88 -25.20 6.95 2.27
C GLY A 88 -24.10 6.75 1.21
N ILE A 89 -23.04 6.02 1.56
CA ILE A 89 -21.94 5.67 0.64
C ILE A 89 -22.16 4.24 0.15
N SER A 90 -22.20 4.03 -1.18
CA SER A 90 -22.29 2.69 -1.78
C SER A 90 -20.99 1.93 -1.54
N ALA A 91 -20.99 1.00 -0.58
CA ALA A 91 -19.81 0.25 -0.17
C ALA A 91 -20.15 -1.22 0.10
N LEU A 92 -19.26 -2.14 -0.29
CA LEU A 92 -19.43 -3.58 -0.07
C LEU A 92 -18.18 -4.17 0.62
N PRO A 93 -18.35 -5.13 1.53
CA PRO A 93 -17.25 -5.84 2.17
C PRO A 93 -16.67 -6.92 1.24
N TYR A 94 -15.35 -7.14 1.33
CA TYR A 94 -14.68 -8.23 0.63
C TYR A 94 -13.56 -8.85 1.47
N HIS A 95 -13.69 -10.13 1.83
CA HIS A 95 -12.66 -10.88 2.54
C HIS A 95 -12.84 -12.40 2.33
N ALA A 96 -11.80 -13.16 2.63
CA ALA A 96 -11.78 -14.62 2.42
C ALA A 96 -12.80 -15.40 3.31
N GLY A 97 -13.43 -14.77 4.30
CA GLY A 97 -14.48 -15.36 5.12
C GLY A 97 -15.86 -15.36 4.49
N LEU A 98 -16.08 -14.54 3.45
CA LEU A 98 -17.32 -14.57 2.67
C LEU A 98 -17.35 -15.82 1.78
N ASP A 99 -18.54 -16.35 1.49
CA ASP A 99 -18.69 -17.42 0.51
C ASP A 99 -18.26 -16.97 -0.90
N ALA A 100 -17.94 -17.94 -1.75
CA ALA A 100 -17.41 -17.67 -3.08
C ALA A 100 -18.39 -16.88 -3.98
N GLY A 101 -19.69 -17.18 -3.86
CA GLY A 101 -20.75 -16.50 -4.65
C GLY A 101 -20.89 -15.04 -4.24
N THR A 102 -20.89 -14.74 -2.95
CA THR A 102 -20.93 -13.36 -2.44
C THR A 102 -19.69 -12.58 -2.84
N ARG A 103 -18.48 -13.19 -2.76
CA ARG A 103 -17.26 -12.52 -3.23
C ARG A 103 -17.31 -12.19 -4.72
N ALA A 104 -17.71 -13.15 -5.55
CA ALA A 104 -17.86 -12.91 -6.99
C ALA A 104 -18.84 -11.78 -7.27
N ARG A 105 -20.02 -11.82 -6.67
CA ARG A 105 -21.03 -10.77 -6.84
C ARG A 105 -20.54 -9.38 -6.40
N HIS A 106 -19.90 -9.26 -5.22
CA HIS A 106 -19.38 -7.97 -4.76
C HIS A 106 -18.27 -7.43 -5.67
N GLN A 107 -17.44 -8.33 -6.19
CA GLN A 107 -16.41 -7.97 -7.18
C GLN A 107 -17.05 -7.48 -8.49
N ASP A 108 -18.04 -8.21 -9.01
CA ASP A 108 -18.73 -7.84 -10.25
C ASP A 108 -19.46 -6.50 -10.11
N MET A 109 -20.16 -6.26 -8.99
CA MET A 109 -20.81 -4.98 -8.71
C MET A 109 -19.79 -3.81 -8.67
N PHE A 110 -18.59 -4.03 -8.14
CA PHE A 110 -17.55 -3.02 -8.15
C PHE A 110 -16.98 -2.78 -9.55
N LEU A 111 -16.77 -3.84 -10.34
CA LEU A 111 -16.25 -3.74 -11.70
C LEU A 111 -17.27 -3.07 -12.64
N MET A 112 -18.59 -3.33 -12.45
CA MET A 112 -19.68 -2.78 -13.25
C MET A 112 -20.18 -1.42 -12.76
N GLU A 113 -19.54 -0.83 -11.74
CA GLU A 113 -19.89 0.48 -11.16
C GLU A 113 -21.23 0.54 -10.41
N ASP A 114 -21.78 -0.63 -10.06
CA ASP A 114 -22.98 -0.74 -9.22
C ASP A 114 -22.67 -0.38 -7.74
N THR A 115 -21.40 -0.38 -7.38
CA THR A 115 -20.90 0.11 -6.08
C THR A 115 -19.64 0.93 -6.24
N ASP A 116 -19.53 2.01 -5.46
CA ASP A 116 -18.39 2.93 -5.53
C ASP A 116 -17.17 2.43 -4.75
N VAL A 117 -17.39 1.73 -3.64
CA VAL A 117 -16.34 1.41 -2.69
C VAL A 117 -16.31 -0.07 -2.32
N ILE A 118 -15.12 -0.66 -2.35
CA ILE A 118 -14.87 -1.95 -1.73
C ILE A 118 -14.07 -1.75 -0.44
N VAL A 119 -14.60 -2.24 0.67
CA VAL A 119 -13.85 -2.37 1.93
C VAL A 119 -13.33 -3.80 2.03
N ALA A 120 -12.02 -3.98 2.11
CA ALA A 120 -11.43 -5.30 1.93
C ALA A 120 -10.27 -5.60 2.86
N THR A 121 -10.00 -6.90 3.05
CA THR A 121 -8.68 -7.36 3.47
C THR A 121 -7.79 -7.52 2.23
N ILE A 122 -6.52 -7.90 2.43
CA ILE A 122 -5.57 -8.23 1.34
C ILE A 122 -6.09 -9.31 0.37
N ALA A 123 -7.21 -9.99 0.69
CA ALA A 123 -7.85 -10.95 -0.19
C ALA A 123 -8.43 -10.30 -1.47
N PHE A 124 -8.72 -9.00 -1.44
CA PHE A 124 -9.10 -8.22 -2.61
C PHE A 124 -7.85 -7.73 -3.32
N GLY A 125 -7.27 -8.59 -4.13
CA GLY A 125 -5.95 -8.30 -4.67
C GLY A 125 -5.74 -8.91 -6.05
N MET A 126 -5.31 -10.16 -6.13
CA MET A 126 -5.00 -10.80 -7.41
C MET A 126 -6.24 -10.87 -8.31
N GLY A 127 -6.07 -10.50 -9.58
CA GLY A 127 -7.14 -10.58 -10.58
C GLY A 127 -8.12 -9.40 -10.61
N ILE A 128 -7.96 -8.40 -9.76
CA ILE A 128 -8.77 -7.19 -9.82
C ILE A 128 -8.14 -6.20 -10.80
N ASP A 129 -8.81 -5.99 -11.91
CA ASP A 129 -8.38 -5.06 -12.97
C ASP A 129 -9.47 -4.03 -13.27
N LYS A 130 -9.69 -3.10 -12.33
CA LYS A 130 -10.51 -1.91 -12.53
C LYS A 130 -9.57 -0.72 -12.77
N PRO A 131 -9.57 -0.13 -13.98
CA PRO A 131 -8.58 0.87 -14.36
C PRO A 131 -8.78 2.21 -13.66
N ASP A 132 -10.00 2.58 -13.36
CA ASP A 132 -10.45 3.90 -12.91
C ASP A 132 -10.65 4.02 -11.39
N VAL A 133 -9.95 3.24 -10.59
CA VAL A 133 -9.92 3.42 -9.13
C VAL A 133 -9.26 4.76 -8.80
N ARG A 134 -10.00 5.66 -8.16
CA ARG A 134 -9.52 7.02 -7.86
C ARG A 134 -8.88 7.17 -6.50
N PHE A 135 -9.16 6.26 -5.58
CA PHE A 135 -8.48 6.28 -4.28
C PHE A 135 -8.28 4.87 -3.72
N VAL A 136 -7.16 4.72 -3.03
CA VAL A 136 -6.86 3.56 -2.19
C VAL A 136 -6.58 4.07 -0.78
N ILE A 137 -7.37 3.58 0.19
CA ILE A 137 -7.23 3.97 1.60
C ILE A 137 -6.76 2.77 2.40
N HIS A 138 -5.72 2.92 3.20
CA HIS A 138 -5.32 1.96 4.21
C HIS A 138 -5.83 2.43 5.58
N HIS A 139 -6.89 1.79 6.08
CA HIS A 139 -7.34 1.96 7.46
C HIS A 139 -6.29 1.45 8.45
N ASP A 140 -5.63 0.36 8.08
CA ASP A 140 -4.47 -0.21 8.75
C ASP A 140 -3.34 -0.37 7.73
N ILE A 141 -2.11 -0.01 8.11
CA ILE A 141 -0.96 -0.14 7.21
C ILE A 141 -0.67 -1.62 6.90
N PRO A 142 -0.20 -1.94 5.70
CA PRO A 142 0.20 -3.28 5.34
C PRO A 142 1.52 -3.69 6.01
N LYS A 143 1.85 -4.98 5.92
CA LYS A 143 3.03 -5.58 6.55
C LYS A 143 4.37 -5.24 5.91
N SER A 144 4.37 -4.61 4.73
CA SER A 144 5.59 -4.28 3.98
C SER A 144 5.33 -3.18 2.96
N LEU A 145 6.39 -2.48 2.54
CA LEU A 145 6.35 -1.51 1.45
C LEU A 145 5.96 -2.14 0.10
N GLU A 146 6.34 -3.39 -0.12
CA GLU A 146 5.95 -4.12 -1.31
C GLU A 146 4.43 -4.33 -1.38
N SER A 147 3.82 -4.80 -0.27
CA SER A 147 2.36 -4.92 -0.18
C SER A 147 1.69 -3.57 -0.35
N TYR A 148 2.22 -2.51 0.28
CA TYR A 148 1.73 -1.15 0.13
C TYR A 148 1.75 -0.68 -1.33
N TYR A 149 2.84 -0.91 -2.03
CA TYR A 149 2.99 -0.54 -3.45
C TYR A 149 2.02 -1.33 -4.34
N GLN A 150 1.85 -2.64 -4.12
CA GLN A 150 0.90 -3.47 -4.85
C GLN A 150 -0.54 -3.01 -4.65
N GLU A 151 -0.91 -2.64 -3.44
CA GLU A 151 -2.26 -2.20 -3.08
C GLU A 151 -2.54 -0.79 -3.60
N THR A 152 -1.65 0.16 -3.38
CA THR A 152 -1.76 1.54 -3.92
C THR A 152 -1.69 1.58 -5.44
N GLY A 153 -0.93 0.66 -6.06
CA GLY A 153 -0.82 0.52 -7.51
C GLY A 153 -2.11 0.14 -8.23
N ARG A 154 -3.20 -0.12 -7.50
CA ARG A 154 -4.54 -0.30 -8.07
C ARG A 154 -5.20 1.01 -8.46
N ALA A 155 -4.77 2.13 -7.86
CA ALA A 155 -5.28 3.43 -8.23
C ALA A 155 -4.74 3.89 -9.58
N GLY A 156 -5.58 4.55 -10.37
CA GLY A 156 -5.21 5.26 -11.59
C GLY A 156 -4.48 4.41 -12.64
N ARG A 157 -4.89 3.18 -12.89
CA ARG A 157 -4.28 2.32 -13.92
C ARG A 157 -4.52 2.81 -15.33
N ASP A 158 -5.56 3.59 -15.51
CA ASP A 158 -5.89 4.29 -16.76
C ASP A 158 -5.05 5.56 -17.01
N GLY A 159 -4.08 5.85 -16.13
CA GLY A 159 -3.28 7.07 -16.17
C GLY A 159 -3.95 8.29 -15.53
N GLY A 160 -5.21 8.17 -15.11
CA GLY A 160 -5.91 9.22 -14.36
C GLY A 160 -5.37 9.38 -12.94
N GLU A 161 -5.62 10.53 -12.33
CA GLU A 161 -5.17 10.83 -10.96
C GLU A 161 -5.73 9.83 -9.95
N GLY A 162 -4.88 9.40 -9.02
CA GLY A 162 -5.23 8.51 -7.92
C GLY A 162 -4.65 9.00 -6.59
N GLU A 163 -5.43 8.86 -5.51
CA GLU A 163 -5.00 9.24 -4.16
C GLU A 163 -4.79 8.00 -3.30
N CYS A 164 -3.61 7.91 -2.69
CA CYS A 164 -3.20 6.83 -1.81
C CYS A 164 -3.08 7.35 -0.39
N ILE A 165 -4.08 7.07 0.44
CA ILE A 165 -4.19 7.57 1.80
C ILE A 165 -3.96 6.43 2.78
N SER A 166 -3.16 6.67 3.81
CA SER A 166 -2.95 5.69 4.87
C SER A 166 -3.10 6.31 6.24
N PHE A 167 -3.66 5.56 7.18
CA PHE A 167 -3.72 5.91 8.59
C PHE A 167 -2.70 5.09 9.36
N TYR A 168 -1.87 5.76 10.13
CA TYR A 168 -0.78 5.13 10.86
C TYR A 168 -0.79 5.50 12.35
N ALA A 169 -0.58 4.51 13.18
CA ALA A 169 -0.16 4.62 14.56
C ALA A 169 0.83 3.49 14.89
N TYR A 170 1.80 3.73 15.76
CA TYR A 170 2.78 2.71 16.15
C TYR A 170 2.14 1.42 16.68
N LYS A 171 0.97 1.53 17.31
CA LYS A 171 0.16 0.37 17.73
C LYS A 171 -0.21 -0.59 16.58
N ASP A 172 -0.17 -0.14 15.33
CA ASP A 172 -0.42 -1.02 14.18
C ASP A 172 0.77 -1.96 13.95
N ILE A 173 2.00 -1.48 14.16
CA ILE A 173 3.20 -2.30 14.14
C ILE A 173 3.14 -3.37 15.23
N GLU A 174 2.81 -3.01 16.47
CA GLU A 174 2.66 -3.96 17.58
C GLU A 174 1.63 -5.06 17.28
N LYS A 175 0.53 -4.71 16.60
CA LYS A 175 -0.47 -5.71 16.16
C LYS A 175 0.08 -6.64 15.09
N LEU A 176 0.80 -6.09 14.11
CA LEU A 176 1.39 -6.86 13.02
C LEU A 176 2.51 -7.78 13.52
N GLU A 177 3.30 -7.34 14.50
CA GLU A 177 4.33 -8.17 15.15
C GLU A 177 3.73 -9.40 15.84
N LYS A 178 2.53 -9.28 16.44
CA LYS A 178 1.84 -10.44 17.05
C LYS A 178 1.55 -11.56 16.03
N PHE A 179 1.34 -11.23 14.76
CA PHE A 179 1.18 -12.25 13.71
C PHE A 179 2.47 -12.95 13.33
N LEU A 180 3.62 -12.47 13.79
CA LEU A 180 4.90 -13.14 13.59
C LEU A 180 5.18 -14.19 14.70
N GLN A 181 4.49 -14.09 15.82
CA GLN A 181 4.66 -15.01 16.95
C GLN A 181 4.32 -16.46 16.54
N GLY A 182 5.16 -17.40 16.97
CA GLY A 182 4.99 -18.82 16.64
C GLY A 182 5.53 -19.24 15.28
N LYS A 183 6.03 -18.31 14.46
CA LYS A 183 6.73 -18.63 13.21
C LYS A 183 8.19 -19.02 13.45
N PRO A 184 8.86 -19.69 12.49
CA PRO A 184 10.30 -19.90 12.54
C PRO A 184 11.07 -18.59 12.73
N VAL A 185 12.19 -18.64 13.47
CA VAL A 185 12.98 -17.44 13.84
C VAL A 185 13.37 -16.61 12.60
N ALA A 186 13.85 -17.26 11.55
CA ALA A 186 14.21 -16.59 10.31
C ALA A 186 13.04 -15.82 9.66
N GLU A 187 11.82 -16.38 9.70
CA GLU A 187 10.62 -15.69 9.21
C GLU A 187 10.23 -14.51 10.10
N GLN A 188 10.43 -14.63 11.43
CA GLN A 188 10.19 -13.53 12.35
C GLN A 188 11.15 -12.38 12.10
N GLU A 189 12.43 -12.64 11.88
CA GLU A 189 13.45 -11.64 11.58
C GLU A 189 13.14 -10.88 10.29
N ILE A 190 12.85 -11.60 9.22
CA ILE A 190 12.40 -11.00 7.95
C ILE A 190 11.14 -10.17 8.15
N GLY A 191 10.16 -10.71 8.86
CA GLY A 191 8.91 -10.01 9.13
C GLY A 191 9.12 -8.71 9.90
N ARG A 192 9.98 -8.69 10.93
CA ARG A 192 10.32 -7.48 11.70
C ARG A 192 11.04 -6.46 10.82
N GLN A 193 11.97 -6.90 9.97
CA GLN A 193 12.64 -6.00 9.02
C GLN A 193 11.63 -5.30 8.11
N LEU A 194 10.70 -6.04 7.52
CA LEU A 194 9.65 -5.48 6.65
C LEU A 194 8.74 -4.49 7.39
N LEU A 195 8.39 -4.79 8.65
CA LEU A 195 7.62 -3.88 9.49
C LEU A 195 8.39 -2.61 9.85
N ASN A 196 9.69 -2.71 10.12
CA ASN A 196 10.55 -1.56 10.37
C ASN A 196 10.68 -0.66 9.14
N GLU A 197 10.80 -1.23 7.95
CA GLU A 197 10.82 -0.49 6.68
C GLU A 197 9.49 0.25 6.46
N MET A 198 8.35 -0.40 6.73
CA MET A 198 7.03 0.21 6.63
C MET A 198 6.82 1.31 7.66
N SER A 199 7.26 1.12 8.91
CA SER A 199 7.23 2.14 9.97
C SER A 199 8.08 3.35 9.59
N SER A 200 9.30 3.11 9.13
CA SER A 200 10.21 4.16 8.66
C SER A 200 9.60 4.98 7.52
N TYR A 201 8.93 4.31 6.57
CA TYR A 201 8.17 4.97 5.52
C TYR A 201 7.01 5.81 6.07
N ALA A 202 6.28 5.30 7.06
CA ALA A 202 5.14 6.00 7.64
C ALA A 202 5.57 7.27 8.41
N GLU A 203 6.70 7.22 9.11
CA GLU A 203 7.17 8.29 10.01
C GLU A 203 8.11 9.31 9.35
N THR A 204 8.66 8.99 8.18
CA THR A 204 9.64 9.84 7.50
C THR A 204 9.10 11.22 7.14
N SER A 205 9.98 12.22 7.11
CA SER A 205 9.77 13.52 6.47
C SER A 205 10.36 13.61 5.05
N VAL A 206 10.98 12.53 4.57
CA VAL A 206 11.51 12.44 3.20
C VAL A 206 10.36 12.25 2.21
N CYS A 207 10.55 12.70 0.98
CA CYS A 207 9.59 12.48 -0.11
C CYS A 207 9.15 11.00 -0.16
N ARG A 208 7.84 10.75 -0.08
CA ARG A 208 7.28 9.39 -0.05
C ARG A 208 7.60 8.61 -1.31
N ARG A 209 7.52 9.27 -2.45
CA ARG A 209 7.87 8.69 -3.74
C ARG A 209 9.34 8.27 -3.80
N LYS A 210 10.25 9.12 -3.31
CA LYS A 210 11.67 8.78 -3.21
C LYS A 210 11.91 7.53 -2.36
N MET A 211 11.20 7.39 -1.24
CA MET A 211 11.32 6.22 -0.37
C MET A 211 10.84 4.93 -1.06
N ILE A 212 9.70 4.98 -1.74
CA ILE A 212 9.16 3.83 -2.49
C ILE A 212 10.13 3.42 -3.61
N LEU A 213 10.59 4.38 -4.41
CA LEU A 213 11.47 4.09 -5.55
C LEU A 213 12.82 3.56 -5.09
N HIS A 214 13.37 4.12 -4.01
CA HIS A 214 14.60 3.62 -3.39
C HIS A 214 14.46 2.16 -2.90
N TYR A 215 13.32 1.81 -2.32
CA TYR A 215 13.03 0.42 -1.92
C TYR A 215 13.13 -0.56 -3.09
N PHE A 216 12.68 -0.16 -4.27
CA PHE A 216 12.78 -0.96 -5.50
C PHE A 216 14.09 -0.78 -6.27
N GLY A 217 15.08 -0.06 -5.68
CA GLY A 217 16.40 0.14 -6.27
C GLY A 217 16.42 1.19 -7.38
N GLU A 218 15.48 2.13 -7.38
CA GLU A 218 15.49 3.28 -8.29
C GLU A 218 15.94 4.56 -7.58
N GLU A 219 16.79 5.32 -8.26
CA GLU A 219 17.15 6.66 -7.82
C GLU A 219 16.06 7.66 -8.23
N PHE A 220 15.70 8.55 -7.32
CA PHE A 220 14.69 9.58 -7.57
C PHE A 220 15.04 10.88 -6.86
N ASP A 221 15.08 11.98 -7.61
CA ASP A 221 15.21 13.31 -7.01
C ASP A 221 13.83 13.80 -6.53
N ALA A 222 13.74 14.14 -5.24
CA ALA A 222 12.52 14.64 -4.62
C ALA A 222 11.98 15.93 -5.29
N LYS A 223 12.81 16.71 -5.98
CA LYS A 223 12.40 17.87 -6.77
C LYS A 223 11.42 17.49 -7.89
N ASN A 224 11.52 16.26 -8.40
CA ASN A 224 10.63 15.74 -9.45
C ASN A 224 9.32 15.18 -8.89
N CYS A 225 9.07 15.31 -7.58
CA CYS A 225 7.82 14.84 -6.95
C CYS A 225 6.60 15.66 -7.37
N ASN A 226 6.80 16.93 -7.75
CA ASN A 226 5.73 17.84 -8.17
C ASN A 226 4.59 17.93 -7.14
N ASP A 227 4.92 17.96 -5.85
CA ASP A 227 3.96 17.98 -4.73
C ASP A 227 2.97 16.81 -4.70
N LEU A 228 3.31 15.70 -5.33
CA LEU A 228 2.49 14.48 -5.35
C LEU A 228 2.72 13.59 -4.12
N CYS A 229 3.17 14.16 -3.00
CA CYS A 229 3.08 13.55 -1.68
C CYS A 229 2.95 14.61 -0.57
N ASP A 230 2.41 14.20 0.58
CA ASP A 230 2.21 15.07 1.73
C ASP A 230 3.50 15.75 2.22
N ASN A 231 4.62 15.02 2.25
CA ASN A 231 5.91 15.54 2.73
C ASN A 231 6.53 16.59 1.78
N CYS A 232 6.23 16.54 0.48
CA CYS A 232 6.66 17.58 -0.46
C CYS A 232 5.71 18.76 -0.50
N ARG A 233 4.39 18.49 -0.43
CA ARG A 233 3.35 19.54 -0.43
C ARG A 233 3.34 20.36 0.86
N HIS A 234 3.66 19.71 2.00
CA HIS A 234 3.72 20.32 3.34
C HIS A 234 5.04 19.93 4.02
N PRO A 235 6.18 20.47 3.57
CA PRO A 235 7.49 20.11 4.10
C PRO A 235 7.58 20.47 5.57
N LYS A 236 8.04 19.54 6.39
CA LYS A 236 8.32 19.79 7.82
C LYS A 236 9.58 20.63 7.95
N GLU A 237 9.57 21.57 8.86
CA GLU A 237 10.77 22.31 9.22
C GLU A 237 11.87 21.36 9.69
N LYS A 238 13.05 21.51 9.09
CA LYS A 238 14.23 20.74 9.46
C LYS A 238 15.08 21.59 10.39
N GLN A 239 15.46 21.03 11.54
CA GLN A 239 16.42 21.63 12.45
C GLN A 239 17.76 20.92 12.32
N GLU A 240 18.86 21.68 12.45
CA GLU A 240 20.19 21.09 12.60
C GLU A 240 20.24 20.28 13.90
N GLY A 241 20.46 18.97 13.75
CA GLY A 241 20.42 18.02 14.87
C GLY A 241 21.76 17.48 15.32
N LYS A 242 22.87 17.92 14.68
CA LYS A 242 24.20 17.36 14.91
C LYS A 242 24.61 17.38 16.38
N ASP A 243 24.44 18.51 17.04
CA ASP A 243 24.87 18.65 18.45
C ASP A 243 23.97 17.81 19.39
N ARG A 244 22.67 17.67 19.07
CA ARG A 244 21.77 16.81 19.84
C ARG A 244 22.12 15.33 19.68
N VAL A 245 22.48 14.90 18.48
CA VAL A 245 22.90 13.51 18.21
C VAL A 245 24.25 13.25 18.91
N LEU A 246 25.22 14.18 18.86
CA LEU A 246 26.47 14.03 19.54
C LEU A 246 26.29 13.92 21.06
N HIS A 247 25.42 14.72 21.66
CA HIS A 247 25.11 14.61 23.10
C HIS A 247 24.52 13.26 23.46
N LEU A 248 23.60 12.71 22.62
CA LEU A 248 23.00 11.39 22.85
C LEU A 248 23.99 10.23 22.69
N LEU A 249 25.01 10.39 21.85
CA LEU A 249 26.08 9.38 21.66
C LEU A 249 27.15 9.43 22.74
N GLN A 250 27.25 10.52 23.52
CA GLN A 250 28.19 10.72 24.62
C GLN A 250 27.60 10.39 26.00
N ALA A 251 26.30 10.19 26.11
CA ALA A 251 25.59 9.81 27.34
C ALA A 251 25.49 8.28 27.47
#